data_aa023eebb93fd7036e7fbc21aa2ab048
#
_entry.id   aa023eebb93fd7036e7fbc21aa2ab048
#
_cell.length_a   1.000
_cell.length_b   1.000
_cell.length_c   1.000
_cell.angle_alpha   90.00
_cell.angle_beta   90.00
_cell.angle_gamma   90.00
#
_symmetry.space_group_name_H-M   'P 1'
#
loop_
_entity.id
_entity.type
_entity.pdbx_description
1 polymer ?
#
loop_
_entity_poly.entity_id
_entity_poly.type
_entity_poly.pdbx_seq_one_letter_code
_entity_poly.pdbx_strand_id
1 'polypeptide(L)'
;MRTSDNIIESIIGIVTNIDLNKAKDIINKSDKTALLDYINKEFLDLKEYKALIEDMKLDKNDILEILYQIVSLVYTSTDKYDNTSITEQLITEANNKGFTWPNSKSCFKKIEEEFLELKNAVKQNDENNIKEEIGDLLFTLHCYANINKFNFEKILNSANTKFEKRFNKILEIAKSKNIDFLKCSSEIKEKLWEEAKKSL
;
A
#
# COMPACT_ATOMS: atom_id res chain seq x y z
N MET A 1 32.13 -9.69 15.20
CA MET A 1 31.11 -8.66 15.46
C MET A 1 30.48 -8.32 14.11
N ARG A 2 29.19 -8.58 13.94
CA ARG A 2 28.46 -8.11 12.76
C ARG A 2 28.37 -6.59 12.82
N THR A 3 28.41 -5.95 11.66
CA THR A 3 28.23 -4.50 11.55
C THR A 3 26.78 -4.12 11.88
N SER A 4 26.53 -2.87 12.28
CA SER A 4 25.16 -2.34 12.51
C SER A 4 24.20 -2.64 11.35
N ASP A 5 24.71 -2.69 10.12
CA ASP A 5 23.94 -2.98 8.91
C ASP A 5 23.36 -4.41 8.93
N ASN A 6 24.11 -5.40 9.42
CA ASN A 6 23.64 -6.78 9.52
C ASN A 6 22.54 -6.97 10.58
N ILE A 7 22.54 -6.16 11.64
CA ILE A 7 21.48 -6.16 12.67
C ILE A 7 20.20 -5.58 12.08
N ILE A 8 20.30 -4.48 11.35
CA ILE A 8 19.16 -3.83 10.67
C ILE A 8 18.55 -4.79 9.64
N GLU A 9 19.37 -5.46 8.82
CA GLU A 9 18.88 -6.47 7.86
C GLU A 9 18.16 -7.62 8.54
N SER A 10 18.66 -8.10 9.69
CA SER A 10 18.00 -9.16 10.47
C SER A 10 16.65 -8.69 11.03
N ILE A 11 16.56 -7.47 11.54
CA ILE A 11 15.31 -6.87 12.02
C ILE A 11 14.31 -6.72 10.87
N ILE A 12 14.76 -6.20 9.73
CA ILE A 12 13.91 -6.07 8.52
C ILE A 12 13.40 -7.44 8.08
N GLY A 13 14.26 -8.45 8.03
CA GLY A 13 13.89 -9.82 7.68
C GLY A 13 12.82 -10.42 8.60
N ILE A 14 12.90 -10.15 9.89
CA ILE A 14 11.87 -10.58 10.86
C ILE A 14 10.56 -9.82 10.62
N VAL A 15 10.61 -8.50 10.51
CA VAL A 15 9.41 -7.65 10.36
C VAL A 15 8.69 -7.92 9.03
N THR A 16 9.42 -8.18 7.94
CA THR A 16 8.81 -8.48 6.63
C THR A 16 8.12 -9.85 6.57
N ASN A 17 8.46 -10.76 7.47
CA ASN A 17 7.81 -12.08 7.59
C ASN A 17 6.61 -12.08 8.54
N ILE A 18 6.31 -10.96 9.20
CA ILE A 18 5.12 -10.85 10.05
C ILE A 18 3.87 -10.75 9.17
N ASP A 19 2.89 -11.61 9.42
CA ASP A 19 1.55 -11.42 8.88
C ASP A 19 0.90 -10.20 9.55
N LEU A 20 1.00 -9.06 8.86
CA LEU A 20 0.50 -7.77 9.36
C LEU A 20 -1.00 -7.80 9.65
N ASN A 21 -1.82 -8.56 8.91
CA ASN A 21 -3.25 -8.66 9.17
C ASN A 21 -3.53 -9.36 10.49
N LYS A 22 -2.79 -10.43 10.78
CA LYS A 22 -2.91 -11.17 12.04
C LYS A 22 -2.38 -10.36 13.22
N ALA A 23 -1.26 -9.64 13.04
CA ALA A 23 -0.74 -8.73 14.05
C ALA A 23 -1.73 -7.58 14.32
N LYS A 24 -2.39 -7.04 13.29
CA LYS A 24 -3.42 -6.01 13.34
C LYS A 24 -4.59 -6.41 14.23
N ASP A 25 -5.13 -7.61 14.03
CA ASP A 25 -6.25 -8.12 14.83
C ASP A 25 -5.90 -8.24 16.33
N ILE A 26 -4.64 -8.55 16.65
CA ILE A 26 -4.14 -8.63 18.02
C ILE A 26 -3.93 -7.24 18.62
N ILE A 27 -3.31 -6.33 17.87
CA ILE A 27 -3.04 -4.94 18.29
C ILE A 27 -4.36 -4.19 18.55
N ASN A 28 -5.36 -4.35 17.67
CA ASN A 28 -6.68 -3.73 17.82
C ASN A 28 -7.40 -4.14 19.12
N LYS A 29 -7.08 -5.31 19.66
CA LYS A 29 -7.58 -5.78 20.95
C LYS A 29 -6.78 -5.24 22.14
N SER A 30 -5.73 -4.44 21.88
CA SER A 30 -4.79 -3.92 22.89
C SER A 30 -4.16 -5.01 23.76
N ASP A 31 -4.01 -6.22 23.22
CA ASP A 31 -3.48 -7.38 23.92
C ASP A 31 -1.98 -7.54 23.59
N LYS A 32 -1.15 -6.83 24.37
CA LYS A 32 0.31 -6.90 24.24
C LYS A 32 0.82 -8.33 24.43
N THR A 33 0.25 -9.08 25.38
CA THR A 33 0.69 -10.44 25.68
C THR A 33 0.44 -11.36 24.49
N ALA A 34 -0.74 -11.30 23.89
CA ALA A 34 -1.07 -12.07 22.70
C ALA A 34 -0.17 -11.74 21.50
N LEU A 35 0.23 -10.47 21.33
CA LEU A 35 1.15 -10.07 20.27
C LEU A 35 2.57 -10.61 20.52
N LEU A 36 3.06 -10.53 21.75
CA LEU A 36 4.35 -11.10 22.13
C LEU A 36 4.37 -12.61 21.96
N ASP A 37 3.30 -13.31 22.33
CA ASP A 37 3.16 -14.76 22.14
C ASP A 37 3.12 -15.12 20.65
N TYR A 38 2.43 -14.32 19.84
CA TYR A 38 2.41 -14.48 18.38
C TYR A 38 3.81 -14.32 17.78
N ILE A 39 4.51 -13.23 18.09
CA ILE A 39 5.87 -12.97 17.62
C ILE A 39 6.81 -14.11 18.06
N ASN A 40 6.74 -14.51 19.32
CA ASN A 40 7.56 -15.57 19.87
C ASN A 40 7.33 -16.93 19.18
N LYS A 41 6.07 -17.27 18.90
CA LYS A 41 5.71 -18.52 18.23
C LYS A 41 6.17 -18.57 16.78
N GLU A 42 5.97 -17.48 16.03
CA GLU A 42 6.26 -17.45 14.59
C GLU A 42 7.77 -17.25 14.29
N PHE A 43 8.52 -16.63 15.22
CA PHE A 43 9.91 -16.24 14.95
C PHE A 43 10.97 -16.96 15.80
N LEU A 44 10.57 -17.72 16.82
CA LEU A 44 11.53 -18.37 17.71
C LEU A 44 12.56 -19.26 16.99
N ASP A 45 12.16 -19.89 15.90
CA ASP A 45 12.98 -20.80 15.11
C ASP A 45 13.67 -20.18 13.91
N LEU A 46 13.38 -18.90 13.60
CA LEU A 46 14.03 -18.21 12.49
C LEU A 46 15.53 -18.00 12.78
N LYS A 47 16.36 -18.26 11.76
CA LYS A 47 17.81 -18.09 11.83
C LYS A 47 18.19 -16.63 12.16
N GLU A 48 17.44 -15.70 11.57
CA GLU A 48 17.59 -14.25 11.76
C GLU A 48 17.32 -13.84 13.20
N TYR A 49 16.32 -14.41 13.86
CA TYR A 49 15.97 -14.14 15.25
C TYR A 49 17.05 -14.67 16.21
N LYS A 50 17.54 -15.89 15.99
CA LYS A 50 18.64 -16.47 16.78
C LYS A 50 19.91 -15.65 16.65
N ALA A 51 20.25 -15.23 15.41
CA ALA A 51 21.40 -14.37 15.15
C ALA A 51 21.29 -13.02 15.86
N LEU A 52 20.07 -12.42 15.91
CA LEU A 52 19.84 -11.16 16.57
C LEU A 52 20.09 -11.24 18.09
N ILE A 53 19.61 -12.32 18.74
CA ILE A 53 19.84 -12.58 20.16
C ILE A 53 21.34 -12.66 20.46
N GLU A 54 22.09 -13.44 19.65
CA GLU A 54 23.53 -13.63 19.82
C GLU A 54 24.31 -12.33 19.62
N ASP A 55 23.96 -11.53 18.61
CA ASP A 55 24.71 -10.33 18.23
C ASP A 55 24.45 -9.14 19.17
N MET A 56 23.23 -8.96 19.64
CA MET A 56 22.85 -7.83 20.50
C MET A 56 23.16 -8.05 21.98
N LYS A 57 23.49 -9.27 22.38
CA LYS A 57 23.70 -9.65 23.81
C LYS A 57 22.53 -9.24 24.73
N LEU A 58 21.34 -9.13 24.14
CA LEU A 58 20.09 -8.87 24.85
C LEU A 58 19.45 -10.19 25.26
N ASP A 59 18.66 -10.15 26.34
CA ASP A 59 17.85 -11.30 26.65
C ASP A 59 16.64 -11.42 25.68
N LYS A 60 16.00 -12.58 25.71
CA LYS A 60 14.86 -12.86 24.85
C LYS A 60 13.70 -11.86 25.02
N ASN A 61 13.47 -11.41 26.25
CA ASN A 61 12.36 -10.50 26.57
C ASN A 61 12.64 -9.08 26.03
N ASP A 62 13.90 -8.64 26.11
CA ASP A 62 14.32 -7.35 25.55
C ASP A 62 14.09 -7.32 24.03
N ILE A 63 14.44 -8.40 23.33
CA ILE A 63 14.25 -8.50 21.88
C ILE A 63 12.77 -8.55 21.50
N LEU A 64 11.97 -9.32 22.24
CA LEU A 64 10.53 -9.35 22.04
C LEU A 64 9.89 -7.96 22.25
N GLU A 65 10.36 -7.20 23.25
CA GLU A 65 9.90 -5.83 23.48
C GLU A 65 10.27 -4.91 22.31
N ILE A 66 11.50 -4.99 21.80
CA ILE A 66 11.94 -4.23 20.63
C ILE A 66 11.09 -4.60 19.40
N LEU A 67 10.85 -5.87 19.14
CA LEU A 67 10.01 -6.33 18.03
C LEU A 67 8.55 -5.86 18.20
N TYR A 68 8.02 -5.89 19.42
CA TYR A 68 6.70 -5.33 19.72
C TYR A 68 6.63 -3.86 19.37
N GLN A 69 7.62 -3.05 19.79
CA GLN A 69 7.66 -1.61 19.49
C GLN A 69 7.77 -1.36 17.98
N ILE A 70 8.59 -2.12 17.27
CA ILE A 70 8.74 -1.99 15.81
C ILE A 70 7.44 -2.36 15.10
N VAL A 71 6.81 -3.49 15.44
CA VAL A 71 5.54 -3.92 14.83
C VAL A 71 4.44 -2.91 15.11
N SER A 72 4.35 -2.43 16.34
CA SER A 72 3.39 -1.40 16.72
C SER A 72 3.62 -0.08 15.99
N LEU A 73 4.89 0.33 15.82
CA LEU A 73 5.25 1.54 15.07
C LEU A 73 4.91 1.42 13.58
N VAL A 74 5.26 0.28 12.96
CA VAL A 74 4.94 0.00 11.54
C VAL A 74 3.42 -0.01 11.38
N TYR A 75 2.69 -0.66 12.27
CA TYR A 75 1.24 -0.68 12.25
C TYR A 75 0.63 0.72 12.37
N THR A 76 1.04 1.51 13.39
CA THR A 76 0.52 2.86 13.58
C THR A 76 0.92 3.83 12.47
N SER A 77 2.09 3.62 11.84
CA SER A 77 2.51 4.43 10.69
C SER A 77 1.75 4.04 9.42
N THR A 78 1.44 2.76 9.21
CA THR A 78 0.62 2.32 8.06
C THR A 78 -0.84 2.74 8.23
N ASP A 79 -1.43 2.66 9.42
CA ASP A 79 -2.79 3.15 9.67
C ASP A 79 -2.91 4.68 9.55
N LYS A 80 -1.86 5.43 9.91
CA LYS A 80 -1.87 6.89 9.81
C LYS A 80 -1.90 7.40 8.35
N TYR A 81 -1.59 6.53 7.39
CA TYR A 81 -1.60 6.84 5.96
C TYR A 81 -2.53 5.93 5.14
N ASP A 82 -3.32 5.08 5.78
CA ASP A 82 -4.35 4.31 5.08
C ASP A 82 -5.61 5.18 4.87
N ASN A 83 -5.47 6.17 4.00
CA ASN A 83 -6.57 7.01 3.59
C ASN A 83 -7.73 6.20 2.98
N THR A 84 -7.45 5.01 2.46
CA THR A 84 -8.46 4.12 1.89
C THR A 84 -9.40 3.59 2.99
N SER A 85 -8.84 3.17 4.13
CA SER A 85 -9.61 2.73 5.30
C SER A 85 -10.42 3.89 5.93
N ILE A 86 -9.84 5.07 6.04
CA ILE A 86 -10.54 6.27 6.53
C ILE A 86 -11.70 6.62 5.60
N THR A 87 -11.48 6.64 4.30
CA THR A 87 -12.53 6.94 3.31
C THR A 87 -13.67 5.92 3.38
N GLU A 88 -13.37 4.64 3.54
CA GLU A 88 -14.37 3.58 3.69
C GLU A 88 -15.22 3.76 4.96
N GLN A 89 -14.59 4.14 6.07
CA GLN A 89 -15.28 4.46 7.32
C GLN A 89 -16.22 5.66 7.15
N LEU A 90 -15.76 6.75 6.54
CA LEU A 90 -16.57 7.95 6.27
C LEU A 90 -17.77 7.64 5.36
N ILE A 91 -17.57 6.87 4.30
CA ILE A 91 -18.64 6.43 3.40
C ILE A 91 -19.66 5.58 4.17
N THR A 92 -19.19 4.66 5.00
CA THR A 92 -20.05 3.78 5.80
C THR A 92 -20.87 4.60 6.80
N GLU A 93 -20.25 5.56 7.49
CA GLU A 93 -20.94 6.44 8.43
C GLU A 93 -21.99 7.30 7.73
N ALA A 94 -21.67 7.89 6.59
CA ALA A 94 -22.61 8.67 5.78
C ALA A 94 -23.81 7.82 5.35
N ASN A 95 -23.54 6.61 4.84
CA ASN A 95 -24.60 5.66 4.43
C ASN A 95 -25.50 5.29 5.61
N ASN A 96 -24.96 5.04 6.80
CA ASN A 96 -25.74 4.71 8.00
C ASN A 96 -26.63 5.87 8.47
N LYS A 97 -26.27 7.12 8.13
CA LYS A 97 -27.05 8.33 8.39
C LYS A 97 -28.03 8.66 7.26
N GLY A 98 -28.13 7.82 6.24
CA GLY A 98 -29.02 8.03 5.09
C GLY A 98 -28.44 8.96 4.01
N PHE A 99 -27.22 9.44 4.17
CA PHE A 99 -26.54 10.22 3.15
C PHE A 99 -25.78 9.27 2.21
N THR A 100 -26.50 8.77 1.22
CA THR A 100 -26.00 7.79 0.26
C THR A 100 -26.50 8.08 -1.16
N TRP A 101 -25.77 7.55 -2.14
CA TRP A 101 -26.20 7.61 -3.53
C TRP A 101 -27.41 6.67 -3.76
N PRO A 102 -28.45 7.11 -4.49
CA PRO A 102 -29.61 6.28 -4.76
C PRO A 102 -29.30 5.04 -5.60
N ASN A 103 -28.26 5.10 -6.44
CA ASN A 103 -27.77 4.00 -7.27
C ASN A 103 -26.40 4.30 -7.88
N SER A 104 -25.74 3.30 -8.46
CA SER A 104 -24.44 3.42 -9.08
C SER A 104 -24.41 4.39 -10.28
N LYS A 105 -25.52 4.50 -11.02
CA LYS A 105 -25.62 5.44 -12.16
C LYS A 105 -25.57 6.91 -11.70
N SER A 106 -26.20 7.24 -10.58
CA SER A 106 -26.13 8.58 -10.00
C SER A 106 -24.72 8.92 -9.50
N CYS A 107 -24.05 7.97 -8.86
CA CYS A 107 -22.66 8.12 -8.45
C CYS A 107 -21.72 8.26 -9.67
N PHE A 108 -21.96 7.50 -10.73
CA PHE A 108 -21.14 7.60 -11.95
C PHE A 108 -21.24 8.99 -12.61
N LYS A 109 -22.43 9.61 -12.60
CA LYS A 109 -22.58 11.00 -13.08
C LYS A 109 -21.74 11.99 -12.26
N LYS A 110 -21.56 11.75 -10.95
CA LYS A 110 -20.68 12.60 -10.14
C LYS A 110 -19.22 12.41 -10.52
N ILE A 111 -18.78 11.19 -10.88
CA ILE A 111 -17.44 10.96 -11.43
C ILE A 111 -17.22 11.78 -12.70
N GLU A 112 -18.23 11.84 -13.60
CA GLU A 112 -18.14 12.64 -14.82
C GLU A 112 -18.06 14.15 -14.51
N GLU A 113 -18.78 14.62 -13.48
CA GLU A 113 -18.74 15.99 -12.99
C GLU A 113 -17.35 16.35 -12.44
N GLU A 114 -16.81 15.58 -11.47
CA GLU A 114 -15.48 15.80 -10.89
C GLU A 114 -14.37 15.76 -11.95
N PHE A 115 -14.49 14.86 -12.91
CA PHE A 115 -13.55 14.80 -14.03
C PHE A 115 -13.60 16.08 -14.90
N LEU A 116 -14.80 16.64 -15.12
CA LEU A 116 -14.95 17.88 -15.86
C LEU A 116 -14.41 19.09 -15.08
N GLU A 117 -14.61 19.13 -13.76
CA GLU A 117 -14.08 20.16 -12.87
C GLU A 117 -12.56 20.11 -12.84
N LEU A 118 -11.96 18.94 -12.69
CA LEU A 118 -10.51 18.75 -12.82
C LEU A 118 -10.00 19.24 -14.19
N LYS A 119 -10.69 18.90 -15.27
CA LYS A 119 -10.30 19.35 -16.61
C LYS A 119 -10.33 20.87 -16.76
N ASN A 120 -11.28 21.54 -16.11
CA ASN A 120 -11.39 23.00 -16.11
C ASN A 120 -10.29 23.64 -15.25
N ALA A 121 -10.02 23.10 -14.06
CA ALA A 121 -8.94 23.54 -13.20
C ALA A 121 -7.57 23.45 -13.90
N VAL A 122 -7.30 22.35 -14.61
CA VAL A 122 -6.09 22.17 -15.43
C VAL A 122 -5.99 23.25 -16.54
N LYS A 123 -7.09 23.56 -17.23
CA LYS A 123 -7.10 24.60 -18.25
C LYS A 123 -6.81 26.00 -17.70
N GLN A 124 -7.19 26.24 -16.44
CA GLN A 124 -6.98 27.53 -15.75
C GLN A 124 -5.60 27.60 -15.10
N ASN A 125 -4.84 26.50 -15.07
CA ASN A 125 -3.58 26.35 -14.33
C ASN A 125 -3.73 26.68 -12.82
N ASP A 126 -4.89 26.37 -12.23
CA ASP A 126 -5.15 26.56 -10.80
C ASP A 126 -4.69 25.32 -10.04
N GLU A 127 -3.47 25.36 -9.51
CA GLU A 127 -2.87 24.24 -8.80
C GLU A 127 -3.64 23.81 -7.55
N ASN A 128 -4.29 24.74 -6.85
CA ASN A 128 -5.03 24.41 -5.63
C ASN A 128 -6.32 23.69 -6.00
N ASN A 129 -7.03 24.20 -6.98
CA ASN A 129 -8.25 23.58 -7.49
C ASN A 129 -7.95 22.22 -8.14
N ILE A 130 -6.84 22.07 -8.89
CA ILE A 130 -6.40 20.76 -9.41
C ILE A 130 -6.24 19.72 -8.29
N LYS A 131 -5.65 20.10 -7.15
CA LYS A 131 -5.47 19.17 -6.02
C LYS A 131 -6.81 18.80 -5.36
N GLU A 132 -7.72 19.76 -5.24
CA GLU A 132 -9.07 19.57 -4.71
C GLU A 132 -9.83 18.57 -5.60
N GLU A 133 -9.92 18.83 -6.89
CA GLU A 133 -10.66 17.99 -7.84
C GLU A 133 -10.09 16.58 -7.99
N ILE A 134 -8.76 16.42 -7.86
CA ILE A 134 -8.15 15.08 -7.79
C ILE A 134 -8.64 14.34 -6.53
N GLY A 135 -8.71 15.03 -5.38
CA GLY A 135 -9.22 14.46 -4.14
C GLY A 135 -10.67 14.02 -4.26
N ASP A 136 -11.54 14.87 -4.80
CA ASP A 136 -12.96 14.61 -4.97
C ASP A 136 -13.23 13.49 -5.97
N LEU A 137 -12.48 13.42 -7.05
CA LEU A 137 -12.53 12.31 -7.99
C LEU A 137 -12.14 10.98 -7.35
N LEU A 138 -11.05 10.94 -6.56
CA LEU A 138 -10.62 9.73 -5.85
C LEU A 138 -11.67 9.28 -4.83
N PHE A 139 -12.25 10.21 -4.06
CA PHE A 139 -13.29 9.93 -3.09
C PHE A 139 -14.56 9.38 -3.79
N THR A 140 -14.99 10.00 -4.89
CA THR A 140 -16.17 9.57 -5.64
C THR A 140 -15.98 8.21 -6.32
N LEU A 141 -14.75 7.90 -6.80
CA LEU A 141 -14.40 6.56 -7.28
C LEU A 141 -14.51 5.51 -6.17
N HIS A 142 -14.11 5.86 -4.93
CA HIS A 142 -14.28 4.97 -3.78
C HIS A 142 -15.77 4.77 -3.44
N CYS A 143 -16.59 5.83 -3.46
CA CYS A 143 -18.04 5.71 -3.32
C CYS A 143 -18.64 4.78 -4.36
N TYR A 144 -18.22 4.90 -5.61
CA TYR A 144 -18.70 4.04 -6.70
C TYR A 144 -18.34 2.57 -6.47
N ALA A 145 -17.11 2.29 -6.01
CA ALA A 145 -16.71 0.94 -5.65
C ALA A 145 -17.58 0.38 -4.50
N ASN A 146 -17.82 1.18 -3.46
CA ASN A 146 -18.62 0.80 -2.29
C ASN A 146 -20.06 0.43 -2.69
N ILE A 147 -20.74 1.27 -3.49
CA ILE A 147 -22.10 1.00 -3.97
C ILE A 147 -22.19 -0.31 -4.73
N ASN A 148 -21.17 -0.63 -5.53
CA ASN A 148 -21.11 -1.87 -6.30
C ASN A 148 -20.57 -3.06 -5.49
N LYS A 149 -20.31 -2.87 -4.19
CA LYS A 149 -19.74 -3.89 -3.28
C LYS A 149 -18.37 -4.40 -3.75
N PHE A 150 -17.61 -3.54 -4.39
CA PHE A 150 -16.24 -3.82 -4.75
C PHE A 150 -15.31 -3.40 -3.61
N ASN A 151 -14.31 -4.19 -3.33
CA ASN A 151 -13.25 -3.80 -2.40
C ASN A 151 -12.25 -2.89 -3.15
N PHE A 152 -12.22 -1.61 -2.79
CA PHE A 152 -11.41 -0.59 -3.46
C PHE A 152 -9.91 -0.88 -3.35
N GLU A 153 -9.46 -1.31 -2.19
CA GLU A 153 -8.07 -1.67 -1.96
C GLU A 153 -7.62 -2.83 -2.87
N LYS A 154 -8.44 -3.89 -2.99
CA LYS A 154 -8.15 -5.00 -3.91
C LYS A 154 -8.09 -4.55 -5.37
N ILE A 155 -8.95 -3.62 -5.77
CA ILE A 155 -8.91 -3.05 -7.13
C ILE A 155 -7.59 -2.31 -7.35
N LEU A 156 -7.19 -1.45 -6.41
CA LEU A 156 -5.95 -0.69 -6.48
C LEU A 156 -4.73 -1.62 -6.48
N ASN A 157 -4.71 -2.63 -5.61
CA ASN A 157 -3.65 -3.64 -5.55
C ASN A 157 -3.55 -4.44 -6.85
N SER A 158 -4.68 -4.77 -7.47
CA SER A 158 -4.70 -5.43 -8.79
C SER A 158 -4.10 -4.53 -9.88
N ALA A 159 -4.41 -3.23 -9.85
CA ALA A 159 -3.83 -2.26 -10.78
C ALA A 159 -2.32 -2.11 -10.58
N ASN A 160 -1.85 -2.03 -9.32
CA ASN A 160 -0.44 -1.97 -8.96
C ASN A 160 0.31 -3.21 -9.46
N THR A 161 -0.19 -4.39 -9.16
CA THR A 161 0.41 -5.67 -9.61
C THR A 161 0.50 -5.76 -11.14
N LYS A 162 -0.55 -5.29 -11.82
CA LYS A 162 -0.57 -5.25 -13.29
C LYS A 162 0.48 -4.28 -13.85
N PHE A 163 0.62 -3.10 -13.23
CA PHE A 163 1.65 -2.14 -13.60
C PHE A 163 3.05 -2.71 -13.38
N GLU A 164 3.30 -3.26 -12.19
CA GLU A 164 4.60 -3.85 -11.84
C GLU A 164 5.02 -4.95 -12.82
N LYS A 165 4.13 -5.88 -13.12
CA LYS A 165 4.40 -6.94 -14.12
C LYS A 165 4.77 -6.37 -15.50
N ARG A 166 4.03 -5.35 -15.94
CA ARG A 166 4.32 -4.70 -17.23
C ARG A 166 5.64 -3.95 -17.20
N PHE A 167 5.91 -3.23 -16.13
CA PHE A 167 7.14 -2.48 -15.98
C PHE A 167 8.37 -3.38 -15.96
N ASN A 168 8.32 -4.49 -15.20
CA ASN A 168 9.38 -5.49 -15.19
C ASN A 168 9.60 -6.08 -16.59
N LYS A 169 8.52 -6.35 -17.33
CA LYS A 169 8.59 -6.83 -18.71
C LYS A 169 9.24 -5.83 -19.66
N ILE A 170 8.95 -4.54 -19.49
CA ILE A 170 9.60 -3.46 -20.25
C ILE A 170 11.11 -3.50 -20.03
N LEU A 171 11.57 -3.63 -18.77
CA LEU A 171 13.00 -3.67 -18.44
C LEU A 171 13.68 -4.89 -19.05
N GLU A 172 13.02 -6.06 -19.05
CA GLU A 172 13.50 -7.26 -19.71
C GLU A 172 13.67 -7.05 -21.24
N ILE A 173 12.65 -6.49 -21.89
CA ILE A 173 12.66 -6.22 -23.34
C ILE A 173 13.76 -5.18 -23.67
N ALA A 174 13.86 -4.10 -22.90
CA ALA A 174 14.89 -3.09 -23.10
C ALA A 174 16.28 -3.72 -23.00
N LYS A 175 16.53 -4.55 -21.97
CA LYS A 175 17.77 -5.27 -21.79
C LYS A 175 18.09 -6.21 -22.97
N SER A 176 17.11 -6.98 -23.46
CA SER A 176 17.29 -7.89 -24.59
C SER A 176 17.63 -7.15 -25.89
N LYS A 177 17.18 -5.91 -26.04
CA LYS A 177 17.43 -5.05 -27.21
C LYS A 177 18.64 -4.12 -27.03
N ASN A 178 19.39 -4.25 -25.93
CA ASN A 178 20.49 -3.36 -25.58
C ASN A 178 20.08 -1.87 -25.53
N ILE A 179 18.86 -1.58 -25.11
CA ILE A 179 18.35 -0.22 -24.93
C ILE A 179 18.60 0.24 -23.50
N ASP A 180 19.30 1.38 -23.34
CA ASP A 180 19.41 2.06 -22.06
C ASP A 180 18.07 2.75 -21.74
N PHE A 181 17.26 2.12 -20.88
CA PHE A 181 15.92 2.59 -20.56
C PHE A 181 15.91 3.99 -19.92
N LEU A 182 16.95 4.36 -19.17
CA LEU A 182 17.02 5.68 -18.55
C LEU A 182 17.25 6.79 -19.56
N LYS A 183 17.99 6.51 -20.64
CA LYS A 183 18.41 7.49 -21.64
C LYS A 183 17.57 7.46 -22.92
N CYS A 184 16.73 6.44 -23.12
CA CYS A 184 15.95 6.36 -24.33
C CYS A 184 14.80 7.40 -24.37
N SER A 185 14.36 7.75 -25.58
CA SER A 185 13.28 8.71 -25.78
C SER A 185 11.92 8.19 -25.29
N SER A 186 10.97 9.11 -25.08
CA SER A 186 9.60 8.79 -24.69
C SER A 186 8.91 7.89 -25.71
N GLU A 187 9.16 8.08 -27.00
CA GLU A 187 8.60 7.24 -28.08
C GLU A 187 9.10 5.78 -28.01
N ILE A 188 10.37 5.59 -27.60
CA ILE A 188 10.91 4.24 -27.39
C ILE A 188 10.27 3.62 -26.14
N LYS A 189 10.11 4.36 -25.06
CA LYS A 189 9.42 3.89 -23.84
C LYS A 189 7.98 3.46 -24.14
N GLU A 190 7.26 4.24 -24.94
CA GLU A 190 5.89 3.91 -25.36
C GLU A 190 5.85 2.60 -26.20
N LYS A 191 6.77 2.44 -27.14
CA LYS A 191 6.88 1.18 -27.93
C LYS A 191 7.16 -0.02 -27.06
N LEU A 192 8.05 0.12 -26.08
CA LEU A 192 8.36 -0.95 -25.12
C LEU A 192 7.14 -1.28 -24.24
N TRP A 193 6.38 -0.28 -23.84
CA TRP A 193 5.13 -0.45 -23.10
C TRP A 193 4.08 -1.22 -23.89
N GLU A 194 3.86 -0.85 -25.16
CA GLU A 194 2.91 -1.56 -26.03
C GLU A 194 3.35 -3.01 -26.34
N GLU A 195 4.66 -3.26 -26.46
CA GLU A 195 5.21 -4.59 -26.64
C GLU A 195 5.02 -5.45 -25.36
N ALA A 196 5.30 -4.88 -24.20
CA ALA A 196 5.07 -5.56 -22.91
C ALA A 196 3.59 -5.90 -22.69
N LYS A 197 2.67 -5.03 -23.07
CA LYS A 197 1.21 -5.29 -23.01
C LYS A 197 0.77 -6.48 -23.84
N LYS A 198 1.42 -6.72 -24.99
CA LYS A 198 1.09 -7.83 -25.90
C LYS A 198 1.70 -9.15 -25.46
N SER A 199 2.69 -9.12 -24.57
CA SER A 199 3.45 -10.29 -24.12
C SER A 199 2.99 -10.85 -22.77
N LEU A 200 2.04 -10.21 -22.10
CA LEU A 200 1.41 -10.57 -20.83
C LEU A 200 -0.06 -10.92 -21.01
#